data_6f4eb759160c33f27d26a86de444a756
#
_entry.id   6f4eb759160c33f27d26a86de444a756
#
_cell.length_a   1.000
_cell.length_b   1.000
_cell.length_c   1.000
_cell.angle_alpha   90.00
_cell.angle_beta   90.00
_cell.angle_gamma   90.00
#
_symmetry.space_group_name_H-M   'P 1'
#
loop_
_entity.id
_entity.type
_entity.pdbx_description
1 polymer ?
#
loop_
_entity_poly.entity_id
_entity_poly.type
_entity_poly.pdbx_seq_one_letter_code
_entity_poly.pdbx_strand_id
1 'polypeptide(L)'
;MQLLASNKTFIKSHALPKPYHHVSKAGGVMVEFKTPDDQMAKGFYIPADKPTDIILFVFQEWWGLNDHIKREAEHFYSTLGNVNVLAVDMYDGKVATTREDAAKYMGGANPARLEAIIKGAIAFAGPKAKIATVGWCFGGSLSLKASILAGKQAAACVMYYGMPVKDVEQLKLL
;
A
#
# COMPACT_ATOMS: atom_id res chain seq x y z
N MET A 1 -4.33 -14.79 4.40
CA MET A 1 -5.29 -13.87 3.75
C MET A 1 -6.59 -14.58 3.35
N GLN A 2 -6.56 -15.70 2.60
CA GLN A 2 -7.76 -16.44 2.20
C GLN A 2 -8.70 -16.78 3.37
N LEU A 3 -8.17 -17.20 4.53
CA LEU A 3 -8.96 -17.53 5.72
C LEU A 3 -9.79 -16.35 6.25
N LEU A 4 -9.29 -15.12 6.17
CA LEU A 4 -10.03 -13.92 6.58
C LEU A 4 -11.08 -13.53 5.55
N ALA A 5 -10.75 -13.62 4.26
CA ALA A 5 -11.66 -13.31 3.17
C ALA A 5 -12.93 -14.18 3.15
N SER A 6 -12.86 -15.41 3.66
CA SER A 6 -14.00 -16.34 3.79
C SER A 6 -14.71 -16.28 5.15
N ASN A 7 -14.19 -15.53 6.11
CA ASN A 7 -14.76 -15.46 7.46
C ASN A 7 -15.94 -14.49 7.51
N LYS A 8 -17.16 -15.04 7.69
CA LYS A 8 -18.39 -14.25 7.72
C LYS A 8 -18.42 -13.19 8.83
N THR A 9 -17.82 -13.47 9.99
CA THR A 9 -17.74 -12.50 11.11
C THR A 9 -16.80 -11.35 10.73
N PHE A 10 -15.65 -11.64 10.17
CA PHE A 10 -14.72 -10.64 9.64
C PHE A 10 -15.40 -9.74 8.60
N ILE A 11 -16.08 -10.34 7.61
CA ILE A 11 -16.80 -9.60 6.57
C ILE A 11 -17.86 -8.67 7.17
N LYS A 12 -18.66 -9.17 8.13
CA LYS A 12 -19.73 -8.38 8.76
C LYS A 12 -19.22 -7.24 9.64
N SER A 13 -18.07 -7.40 10.30
CA SER A 13 -17.50 -6.37 11.18
C SER A 13 -16.95 -5.16 10.45
N HIS A 14 -16.70 -5.27 9.13
CA HIS A 14 -16.17 -4.17 8.32
C HIS A 14 -17.31 -3.35 7.72
N ALA A 15 -17.46 -2.12 8.20
CA ALA A 15 -18.42 -1.17 7.61
C ALA A 15 -18.00 -0.81 6.16
N LEU A 16 -18.99 -0.62 5.29
CA LEU A 16 -18.72 -0.04 3.97
C LEU A 16 -18.18 1.38 4.14
N PRO A 17 -17.11 1.76 3.42
CA PRO A 17 -16.66 3.14 3.39
C PRO A 17 -17.81 4.03 2.88
N LYS A 18 -18.01 5.18 3.54
CA LYS A 18 -18.97 6.17 3.04
C LYS A 18 -18.49 6.66 1.67
N PRO A 19 -19.41 6.93 0.73
CA PRO A 19 -19.03 7.55 -0.54
C PRO A 19 -18.24 8.84 -0.30
N TYR A 20 -17.06 8.94 -0.90
CA TYR A 20 -16.17 10.09 -0.81
C TYR A 20 -15.41 10.23 -2.12
N HIS A 21 -15.28 11.44 -2.61
CA HIS A 21 -14.47 11.75 -3.77
C HIS A 21 -13.30 12.64 -3.35
N HIS A 22 -12.08 12.17 -3.57
CA HIS A 22 -10.86 12.89 -3.25
C HIS A 22 -10.39 13.72 -4.42
N VAL A 23 -10.26 15.03 -4.18
CA VAL A 23 -9.56 15.94 -5.07
C VAL A 23 -8.30 16.40 -4.36
N SER A 24 -7.15 16.03 -4.90
CA SER A 24 -5.88 16.38 -4.27
C SER A 24 -5.64 17.88 -4.26
N LYS A 25 -5.27 18.40 -3.09
CA LYS A 25 -4.83 19.79 -2.90
C LYS A 25 -3.30 19.91 -2.92
N ALA A 26 -2.60 18.79 -2.77
CA ALA A 26 -1.13 18.71 -2.77
C ALA A 26 -0.54 18.31 -4.14
N GLY A 27 -1.33 18.35 -5.20
CA GLY A 27 -0.86 18.00 -6.54
C GLY A 27 -0.63 16.50 -6.77
N GLY A 28 -1.27 15.66 -5.95
CA GLY A 28 -1.19 14.21 -6.11
C GLY A 28 -1.80 13.72 -7.42
N VAL A 29 -1.11 12.81 -8.11
CA VAL A 29 -1.50 12.26 -9.41
C VAL A 29 -1.36 10.74 -9.44
N MET A 30 -2.14 10.09 -10.30
CA MET A 30 -1.91 8.67 -10.59
C MET A 30 -0.68 8.52 -11.49
N VAL A 31 0.21 7.63 -11.07
CA VAL A 31 1.42 7.26 -11.80
C VAL A 31 1.41 5.78 -12.17
N GLU A 32 2.18 5.42 -13.19
CA GLU A 32 2.43 4.03 -13.58
C GLU A 32 3.92 3.72 -13.46
N PHE A 33 4.24 2.50 -13.05
CA PHE A 33 5.62 2.02 -12.95
C PHE A 33 5.74 0.55 -13.34
N LYS A 34 6.90 0.18 -13.88
CA LYS A 34 7.19 -1.20 -14.27
C LYS A 34 7.37 -2.09 -13.06
N THR A 35 6.95 -3.34 -13.20
CA THR A 35 7.14 -4.40 -12.21
C THR A 35 8.01 -5.53 -12.79
N PRO A 36 8.71 -6.33 -11.94
CA PRO A 36 9.61 -7.39 -12.42
C PRO A 36 8.95 -8.53 -13.19
N ASP A 37 7.64 -8.59 -13.21
CA ASP A 37 6.83 -9.56 -13.98
C ASP A 37 6.42 -9.01 -15.36
N ASP A 38 7.15 -7.99 -15.88
CA ASP A 38 6.93 -7.32 -17.17
C ASP A 38 5.55 -6.67 -17.32
N GLN A 39 4.88 -6.39 -16.20
CA GLN A 39 3.61 -5.66 -16.18
C GLN A 39 3.81 -4.22 -15.68
N MET A 40 2.75 -3.42 -15.81
CA MET A 40 2.66 -2.10 -15.19
C MET A 40 1.87 -2.20 -13.88
N ALA A 41 2.28 -1.45 -12.89
CA ALA A 41 1.51 -1.19 -11.69
C ALA A 41 1.22 0.31 -11.57
N LYS A 42 0.30 0.67 -10.66
CA LYS A 42 -0.16 2.05 -10.47
C LYS A 42 -0.05 2.46 -9.03
N GLY A 43 -0.06 3.77 -8.82
CA GLY A 43 -0.15 4.35 -7.49
C GLY A 43 -0.56 5.81 -7.55
N PHE A 44 -1.06 6.32 -6.44
CA PHE A 44 -1.30 7.74 -6.27
C PHE A 44 -0.06 8.36 -5.62
N TYR A 45 0.62 9.23 -6.36
CA TYR A 45 1.90 9.81 -5.99
C TYR A 45 1.77 11.30 -5.70
N ILE A 46 2.37 11.72 -4.61
CA ILE A 46 2.50 13.13 -4.22
C ILE A 46 4.00 13.41 -4.07
N PRO A 47 4.60 14.17 -4.99
CA PRO A 47 6.02 14.53 -4.88
C PRO A 47 6.24 15.52 -3.73
N ALA A 48 7.37 15.40 -3.06
CA ALA A 48 7.79 16.36 -2.05
C ALA A 48 8.02 17.75 -2.66
N ASP A 49 7.83 18.81 -1.87
CA ASP A 49 8.05 20.20 -2.31
C ASP A 49 9.51 20.50 -2.65
N LYS A 50 10.44 19.81 -1.99
CA LYS A 50 11.89 19.93 -2.22
C LYS A 50 12.49 18.57 -2.48
N PRO A 51 13.58 18.46 -3.26
CA PRO A 51 14.25 17.19 -3.50
C PRO A 51 14.56 16.45 -2.19
N THR A 52 14.17 15.20 -2.11
CA THR A 52 14.40 14.31 -0.96
C THR A 52 14.42 12.87 -1.40
N ASP A 53 15.24 12.05 -0.76
CA ASP A 53 15.27 10.59 -0.92
C ASP A 53 14.27 9.88 0.01
N ILE A 54 13.50 10.61 0.82
CA ILE A 54 12.51 10.02 1.74
C ILE A 54 11.20 9.80 1.00
N ILE A 55 10.67 8.59 1.10
CA ILE A 55 9.37 8.24 0.54
C ILE A 55 8.57 7.38 1.51
N LEU A 56 7.28 7.70 1.66
CA LEU A 56 6.31 6.90 2.39
C LEU A 56 5.46 6.09 1.41
N PHE A 57 5.46 4.76 1.55
CA PHE A 57 4.48 3.89 0.88
C PHE A 57 3.27 3.71 1.78
N VAL A 58 2.09 3.97 1.23
CA VAL A 58 0.79 3.80 1.90
C VAL A 58 0.07 2.63 1.25
N PHE A 59 -0.26 1.60 2.06
CA PHE A 59 -0.92 0.39 1.57
C PHE A 59 -2.40 0.38 1.96
N GLN A 60 -3.22 0.17 0.94
CA GLN A 60 -4.68 0.10 1.01
C GLN A 60 -5.17 -1.02 1.92
N GLU A 61 -6.35 -0.85 2.49
CA GLU A 61 -7.12 -1.93 3.09
C GLU A 61 -7.66 -2.88 2.00
N TRP A 62 -8.52 -3.81 2.37
CA TRP A 62 -9.12 -4.77 1.44
C TRP A 62 -10.06 -4.16 0.38
N TRP A 63 -10.38 -2.86 0.51
CA TRP A 63 -11.25 -2.14 -0.42
C TRP A 63 -10.57 -1.73 -1.74
N GLY A 64 -9.27 -1.77 -1.83
CA GLY A 64 -8.51 -1.23 -2.95
C GLY A 64 -8.03 0.21 -2.73
N LEU A 65 -7.30 0.76 -3.72
CA LEU A 65 -6.82 2.14 -3.69
C LEU A 65 -7.98 3.12 -3.96
N ASN A 66 -8.86 3.24 -2.97
CA ASN A 66 -10.00 4.14 -3.02
C ASN A 66 -9.63 5.58 -2.60
N ASP A 67 -10.59 6.48 -2.72
CA ASP A 67 -10.36 7.90 -2.42
C ASP A 67 -10.10 8.19 -0.94
N HIS A 68 -10.51 7.29 -0.02
CA HIS A 68 -10.13 7.40 1.39
C HIS A 68 -8.63 7.18 1.58
N ILE A 69 -8.04 6.20 0.92
CA ILE A 69 -6.59 5.93 0.99
C ILE A 69 -5.79 7.07 0.36
N LYS A 70 -6.27 7.65 -0.75
CA LYS A 70 -5.64 8.84 -1.35
C LYS A 70 -5.67 10.04 -0.40
N ARG A 71 -6.78 10.24 0.32
CA ARG A 71 -6.89 11.28 1.36
C ARG A 71 -5.92 11.04 2.50
N GLU A 72 -5.78 9.81 2.99
CA GLU A 72 -4.82 9.48 4.04
C GLU A 72 -3.37 9.69 3.57
N ALA A 73 -3.05 9.34 2.32
CA ALA A 73 -1.75 9.64 1.72
C ALA A 73 -1.46 11.15 1.72
N GLU A 74 -2.44 11.98 1.35
CA GLU A 74 -2.30 13.45 1.38
C GLU A 74 -2.22 14.00 2.82
N HIS A 75 -2.91 13.37 3.78
CA HIS A 75 -2.78 13.70 5.18
C HIS A 75 -1.35 13.44 5.71
N PHE A 76 -0.76 12.27 5.39
CA PHE A 76 0.63 12.00 5.72
C PHE A 76 1.58 12.99 5.06
N TYR A 77 1.39 13.30 3.77
CA TYR A 77 2.19 14.29 3.08
C TYR A 77 2.20 15.64 3.80
N SER A 78 1.02 16.14 4.18
CA SER A 78 0.89 17.43 4.85
C SER A 78 1.42 17.45 6.30
N THR A 79 1.44 16.27 6.96
CA THR A 79 1.82 16.16 8.38
C THR A 79 3.31 15.87 8.57
N LEU A 80 3.91 15.05 7.70
CA LEU A 80 5.29 14.60 7.85
C LEU A 80 6.32 15.59 7.30
N GLY A 81 5.88 16.62 6.57
CA GLY A 81 6.75 17.60 5.97
C GLY A 81 7.31 17.13 4.63
N ASN A 82 8.58 17.43 4.32
CA ASN A 82 9.17 17.21 3.00
C ASN A 82 9.43 15.72 2.69
N VAL A 83 8.40 14.99 2.31
CA VAL A 83 8.41 13.55 2.02
C VAL A 83 7.63 13.26 0.73
N ASN A 84 8.16 12.39 -0.12
CA ASN A 84 7.36 11.82 -1.21
C ASN A 84 6.37 10.82 -0.63
N VAL A 85 5.16 10.76 -1.17
CA VAL A 85 4.15 9.77 -0.74
C VAL A 85 3.65 8.99 -1.95
N LEU A 86 3.64 7.67 -1.86
CA LEU A 86 3.08 6.78 -2.88
C LEU A 86 2.05 5.85 -2.24
N ALA A 87 0.77 6.08 -2.50
CA ALA A 87 -0.26 5.10 -2.18
C ALA A 87 -0.30 4.05 -3.31
N VAL A 88 0.14 2.83 -2.98
CA VAL A 88 0.36 1.76 -3.95
C VAL A 88 -0.94 1.04 -4.26
N ASP A 89 -1.28 0.88 -5.54
CA ASP A 89 -2.44 0.09 -5.96
C ASP A 89 -2.09 -1.40 -6.01
N MET A 90 -2.62 -2.14 -5.05
CA MET A 90 -2.33 -3.57 -4.90
C MET A 90 -3.34 -4.47 -5.63
N TYR A 91 -4.31 -3.89 -6.34
CA TYR A 91 -5.36 -4.64 -7.03
C TYR A 91 -5.48 -4.31 -8.52
N ASP A 92 -4.44 -3.72 -9.12
CA ASP A 92 -4.41 -3.39 -10.55
C ASP A 92 -5.65 -2.58 -11.01
N GLY A 93 -6.01 -1.53 -10.26
CA GLY A 93 -7.11 -0.61 -10.55
C GLY A 93 -8.47 -1.02 -9.98
N LYS A 94 -8.58 -2.16 -9.32
CA LYS A 94 -9.86 -2.61 -8.77
C LYS A 94 -10.13 -1.94 -7.41
N VAL A 95 -11.33 -1.39 -7.27
CA VAL A 95 -11.85 -0.83 -6.02
C VAL A 95 -13.17 -1.53 -5.71
N ALA A 96 -13.27 -2.11 -4.52
CA ALA A 96 -14.48 -2.79 -4.08
C ALA A 96 -15.53 -1.78 -3.60
N THR A 97 -16.77 -1.96 -4.02
CA THR A 97 -17.93 -1.18 -3.58
C THR A 97 -18.86 -2.00 -2.68
N THR A 98 -18.64 -3.31 -2.60
CA THR A 98 -19.34 -4.23 -1.72
C THR A 98 -18.37 -5.03 -0.86
N ARG A 99 -18.83 -5.60 0.25
CA ARG A 99 -18.02 -6.49 1.09
C ARG A 99 -17.64 -7.77 0.36
N GLU A 100 -18.53 -8.26 -0.48
CA GLU A 100 -18.36 -9.45 -1.32
C GLU A 100 -17.22 -9.24 -2.31
N ASP A 101 -17.17 -8.09 -2.99
CA ASP A 101 -16.07 -7.74 -3.90
C ASP A 101 -14.76 -7.58 -3.14
N ALA A 102 -14.76 -6.91 -1.98
CA ALA A 102 -13.57 -6.76 -1.16
C ALA A 102 -13.00 -8.11 -0.71
N ALA A 103 -13.88 -9.03 -0.25
CA ALA A 103 -13.48 -10.39 0.11
C ALA A 103 -12.94 -11.17 -1.09
N LYS A 104 -13.58 -11.03 -2.26
CA LYS A 104 -13.13 -11.65 -3.51
C LYS A 104 -11.76 -11.14 -3.94
N TYR A 105 -11.53 -9.83 -3.91
CA TYR A 105 -10.24 -9.24 -4.32
C TYR A 105 -9.13 -9.63 -3.35
N MET A 106 -9.35 -9.54 -2.04
CA MET A 106 -8.37 -9.93 -1.04
C MET A 106 -8.08 -11.45 -1.09
N GLY A 107 -9.13 -12.28 -1.21
CA GLY A 107 -8.98 -13.74 -1.25
C GLY A 107 -8.35 -14.25 -2.55
N GLY A 108 -8.59 -13.58 -3.66
CA GLY A 108 -8.06 -13.89 -4.98
C GLY A 108 -6.75 -13.18 -5.33
N ALA A 109 -6.20 -12.37 -4.44
CA ALA A 109 -4.94 -11.65 -4.68
C ALA A 109 -3.79 -12.63 -4.87
N ASN A 110 -3.12 -12.55 -6.02
CA ASN A 110 -1.97 -13.40 -6.34
C ASN A 110 -0.73 -12.93 -5.56
N PRO A 111 -0.14 -13.75 -4.67
CA PRO A 111 1.01 -13.35 -3.86
C PRO A 111 2.23 -12.91 -4.69
N ALA A 112 2.47 -13.56 -5.83
CA ALA A 112 3.58 -13.20 -6.72
C ALA A 112 3.35 -11.80 -7.36
N ARG A 113 2.10 -11.50 -7.77
CA ARG A 113 1.76 -10.18 -8.31
C ARG A 113 1.88 -9.10 -7.24
N LEU A 114 1.39 -9.32 -6.02
CA LEU A 114 1.55 -8.39 -4.91
C LEU A 114 3.02 -8.07 -4.65
N GLU A 115 3.88 -9.10 -4.66
CA GLU A 115 5.32 -8.94 -4.49
C GLU A 115 5.95 -8.16 -5.66
N ALA A 116 5.55 -8.45 -6.90
CA ALA A 116 6.01 -7.74 -8.09
C ALA A 116 5.64 -6.24 -8.02
N ILE A 117 4.42 -5.91 -7.61
CA ILE A 117 3.97 -4.53 -7.41
C ILE A 117 4.86 -3.81 -6.36
N ILE A 118 5.10 -4.44 -5.20
CA ILE A 118 5.97 -3.87 -4.17
C ILE A 118 7.39 -3.64 -4.69
N LYS A 119 7.98 -4.61 -5.37
CA LYS A 119 9.32 -4.47 -5.96
C LYS A 119 9.36 -3.36 -7.02
N GLY A 120 8.31 -3.23 -7.82
CA GLY A 120 8.15 -2.14 -8.78
C GLY A 120 8.09 -0.77 -8.09
N ALA A 121 7.35 -0.65 -6.99
CA ALA A 121 7.28 0.57 -6.20
C ALA A 121 8.65 0.94 -5.58
N ILE A 122 9.41 -0.06 -5.08
CA ILE A 122 10.77 0.14 -4.58
C ILE A 122 11.69 0.64 -5.71
N ALA A 123 11.61 0.03 -6.90
CA ALA A 123 12.39 0.49 -8.07
C ALA A 123 11.99 1.90 -8.52
N PHE A 124 10.70 2.24 -8.49
CA PHE A 124 10.18 3.58 -8.75
C PHE A 124 10.74 4.63 -7.78
N ALA A 125 10.85 4.29 -6.50
CA ALA A 125 11.44 5.18 -5.49
C ALA A 125 12.93 5.46 -5.74
N GLY A 126 13.61 4.56 -6.44
CA GLY A 126 15.02 4.67 -6.78
C GLY A 126 15.98 4.09 -5.74
N PRO A 127 17.26 3.86 -6.12
CA PRO A 127 18.21 3.08 -5.31
C PRO A 127 18.69 3.79 -4.04
N LYS A 128 18.53 5.11 -3.94
CA LYS A 128 18.92 5.91 -2.77
C LYS A 128 17.75 6.14 -1.80
N ALA A 129 16.54 5.73 -2.15
CA ALA A 129 15.36 6.02 -1.37
C ALA A 129 15.45 5.43 0.04
N LYS A 130 15.03 6.22 1.02
CA LYS A 130 14.72 5.80 2.40
C LYS A 130 13.23 5.59 2.48
N ILE A 131 12.81 4.34 2.56
CA ILE A 131 11.42 3.93 2.40
C ILE A 131 10.80 3.70 3.78
N ALA A 132 9.82 4.52 4.12
CA ALA A 132 8.89 4.23 5.21
C ALA A 132 7.64 3.56 4.65
N THR A 133 6.99 2.71 5.44
CA THR A 133 5.76 2.02 5.02
C THR A 133 4.68 2.12 6.08
N VAL A 134 3.43 2.26 5.65
CA VAL A 134 2.26 2.23 6.52
C VAL A 134 1.10 1.52 5.83
N GLY A 135 0.30 0.80 6.59
CA GLY A 135 -0.90 0.16 6.06
C GLY A 135 -1.79 -0.42 7.14
N TRP A 136 -3.04 -0.66 6.78
CA TRP A 136 -4.11 -1.14 7.67
C TRP A 136 -4.68 -2.45 7.17
N CYS A 137 -5.02 -3.38 8.06
CA CYS A 137 -5.65 -4.65 7.70
C CYS A 137 -4.79 -5.44 6.69
N PHE A 138 -5.31 -5.69 5.50
CA PHE A 138 -4.59 -6.25 4.35
C PHE A 138 -3.31 -5.46 4.05
N GLY A 139 -3.42 -4.13 3.98
CA GLY A 139 -2.29 -3.24 3.76
C GLY A 139 -1.27 -3.22 4.89
N GLY A 140 -1.68 -3.51 6.13
CA GLY A 140 -0.74 -3.65 7.25
C GLY A 140 0.23 -4.80 7.02
N SER A 141 -0.26 -5.95 6.54
CA SER A 141 0.58 -7.09 6.16
C SER A 141 1.50 -6.76 4.98
N LEU A 142 1.02 -5.96 4.02
CA LEU A 142 1.81 -5.52 2.87
C LEU A 142 2.88 -4.49 3.26
N SER A 143 2.58 -3.62 4.23
CA SER A 143 3.55 -2.68 4.81
C SER A 143 4.77 -3.41 5.37
N LEU A 144 4.54 -4.44 6.20
CA LEU A 144 5.62 -5.27 6.73
C LEU A 144 6.37 -5.99 5.61
N LYS A 145 5.66 -6.61 4.67
CA LYS A 145 6.28 -7.28 3.52
C LYS A 145 7.11 -6.34 2.68
N ALA A 146 6.63 -5.12 2.45
CA ALA A 146 7.37 -4.10 1.68
C ALA A 146 8.65 -3.65 2.39
N SER A 147 8.62 -3.47 3.71
CA SER A 147 9.83 -3.16 4.49
C SER A 147 10.86 -4.27 4.41
N ILE A 148 10.44 -5.54 4.52
CA ILE A 148 11.33 -6.69 4.36
C ILE A 148 11.97 -6.70 2.95
N LEU A 149 11.17 -6.47 1.90
CA LEU A 149 11.65 -6.45 0.52
C LEU A 149 12.54 -5.24 0.20
N ALA A 150 12.33 -4.11 0.87
CA ALA A 150 13.15 -2.92 0.75
C ALA A 150 14.54 -3.10 1.41
N GLY A 151 14.66 -3.99 2.39
CA GLY A 151 15.92 -4.31 3.04
C GLY A 151 16.62 -3.06 3.57
N LYS A 152 17.83 -2.78 3.13
CA LYS A 152 18.63 -1.61 3.57
C LYS A 152 17.99 -0.25 3.27
N GLN A 153 17.02 -0.19 2.38
CA GLN A 153 16.27 1.05 2.10
C GLN A 153 15.10 1.25 3.08
N ALA A 154 14.72 0.23 3.85
CA ALA A 154 13.66 0.35 4.84
C ALA A 154 14.11 1.27 5.98
N ALA A 155 13.35 2.35 6.23
CA ALA A 155 13.63 3.32 7.26
C ALA A 155 12.63 3.25 8.42
N ALA A 156 11.39 2.86 8.15
CA ALA A 156 10.34 2.67 9.15
C ALA A 156 9.24 1.76 8.61
N CYS A 157 8.59 1.02 9.51
CA CYS A 157 7.44 0.17 9.18
C CYS A 157 6.34 0.37 10.21
N VAL A 158 5.16 0.75 9.76
CA VAL A 158 3.96 0.86 10.60
C VAL A 158 2.89 -0.08 10.07
N MET A 159 2.47 -1.02 10.90
CA MET A 159 1.43 -1.99 10.59
C MET A 159 0.27 -1.86 11.56
N TYR A 160 -0.89 -1.43 11.08
CA TYR A 160 -2.12 -1.43 11.87
C TYR A 160 -2.91 -2.70 11.61
N TYR A 161 -3.16 -3.50 12.64
CA TYR A 161 -3.98 -4.73 12.66
C TYR A 161 -3.84 -5.63 11.42
N GLY A 162 -2.64 -5.67 10.85
CA GLY A 162 -2.27 -6.62 9.79
C GLY A 162 -1.84 -7.98 10.35
N MET A 163 -1.79 -8.98 9.49
CA MET A 163 -1.19 -10.27 9.84
C MET A 163 0.33 -10.18 9.72
N PRO A 164 1.09 -10.40 10.81
CA PRO A 164 2.54 -10.32 10.77
C PRO A 164 3.16 -11.50 9.99
N VAL A 165 4.34 -11.28 9.44
CA VAL A 165 5.23 -12.34 9.03
C VAL A 165 5.68 -13.08 10.28
N LYS A 166 5.61 -14.42 10.28
CA LYS A 166 6.00 -15.27 11.41
C LYS A 166 7.38 -15.90 11.22
N ASP A 167 7.94 -15.78 10.05
CA ASP A 167 9.28 -16.29 9.73
C ASP A 167 10.34 -15.35 10.29
N VAL A 168 11.07 -15.85 11.30
CA VAL A 168 12.11 -15.08 12.00
C VAL A 168 13.25 -14.69 11.07
N GLU A 169 13.61 -15.54 10.10
CA GLU A 169 14.68 -15.24 9.15
C GLU A 169 14.31 -14.09 8.22
N GLN A 170 13.04 -13.98 7.83
CA GLN A 170 12.58 -12.82 7.09
C GLN A 170 12.57 -11.54 7.95
N LEU A 171 12.18 -11.65 9.23
CA LEU A 171 12.16 -10.50 10.13
C LEU A 171 13.57 -9.94 10.45
N LYS A 172 14.62 -10.78 10.36
CA LYS A 172 16.02 -10.32 10.51
C LYS A 172 16.49 -9.43 9.35
N LEU A 173 15.72 -9.31 8.27
CA LEU A 173 16.03 -8.43 7.14
C LEU A 173 15.57 -6.97 7.38
N LEU A 174 14.80 -6.72 8.45
CA LEU A 174 14.43 -5.39 8.92
C LEU A 174 15.58 -4.80 9.74
#